data_5f22495e1b036d8a4a94f0c140cf6688
#
_entry.id   5f22495e1b036d8a4a94f0c140cf6688
#
_cell.length_a   1.000
_cell.length_b   1.000
_cell.length_c   1.000
_cell.angle_alpha   90.00
_cell.angle_beta   90.00
_cell.angle_gamma   90.00
#
_symmetry.space_group_name_H-M   'P 1'
#
loop_
_entity.id
_entity.type
_entity.pdbx_description
1 polymer ?
#
loop_
_entity_poly.entity_id
_entity_poly.type
_entity_poly.pdbx_seq_one_letter_code
_entity_poly.pdbx_strand_id
1 'polypeptide(L)'
;MLRSRLTRRTFATLLTATVCACGTPAATPTDTTASAPAAGVAEAAVTFREAAWKPKREADIPNDSMGASIRRGLYLLRFTRDSLPAYATSKLNCVSCHQDDGLRAQSGPLTGSHARFPKYMPRSGTVIALADRVNYCFTRSLAGNAIPVGSREMTDILSYLAFISKDIPVGTKIAGADGLISMPDTLEGDVARGEALYTTKQCITCHGPDGQGVGVLPALWGPQSYSVGASMTRLERAASFIRHNMPQTAPGTLSDQEAFDLSAYINSHPRPDSPGKELDWPSGGAPSDVPYDTKGHKAFRPPALIPRRNVAGALVPNPPSIRRPAR
;
A
#
# COMPACT_ATOMS: atom_id res chain seq x y z
N MET A 1 -40.91 16.83 -47.77
CA MET A 1 -40.50 16.76 -49.18
C MET A 1 -39.00 17.00 -49.23
N LEU A 2 -38.23 16.13 -49.60
CA LEU A 2 -37.10 15.95 -50.50
C LEU A 2 -36.23 14.78 -50.02
N ARG A 3 -36.29 13.70 -50.76
CA ARG A 3 -35.41 12.53 -50.63
C ARG A 3 -34.17 12.80 -51.47
N SER A 4 -32.97 12.62 -50.87
CA SER A 4 -31.72 12.56 -51.62
C SER A 4 -31.14 11.15 -51.51
N ARG A 5 -31.02 10.48 -52.66
CA ARG A 5 -30.40 9.15 -52.81
C ARG A 5 -28.91 9.34 -53.01
N LEU A 6 -28.09 8.60 -52.27
CA LEU A 6 -26.66 8.49 -52.55
C LEU A 6 -26.35 7.09 -53.13
N THR A 7 -25.78 7.11 -54.30
CA THR A 7 -25.36 5.99 -55.12
C THR A 7 -24.11 5.30 -54.60
N ARG A 8 -24.16 3.97 -54.54
CA ARG A 8 -22.99 3.09 -54.34
C ARG A 8 -22.12 3.09 -55.60
N ARG A 9 -20.81 3.29 -55.45
CA ARG A 9 -19.79 2.96 -56.45
C ARG A 9 -18.96 1.80 -55.94
N THR A 10 -19.11 0.66 -56.61
CA THR A 10 -18.24 -0.52 -56.51
C THR A 10 -16.97 -0.29 -57.33
N PHE A 11 -15.80 -0.45 -56.71
CA PHE A 11 -14.53 -0.58 -57.44
C PHE A 11 -14.08 -2.04 -57.34
N ALA A 12 -14.01 -2.69 -58.49
CA ALA A 12 -13.38 -3.97 -58.69
C ALA A 12 -11.91 -3.76 -59.02
N THR A 13 -11.00 -4.34 -58.28
CA THR A 13 -9.57 -4.34 -58.60
C THR A 13 -9.14 -5.76 -58.97
N LEU A 14 -8.62 -5.87 -60.16
CA LEU A 14 -8.10 -7.09 -60.79
C LEU A 14 -6.81 -7.58 -60.11
N LEU A 15 -6.73 -8.86 -59.81
CA LEU A 15 -5.53 -9.54 -59.36
C LEU A 15 -4.80 -10.10 -60.60
N THR A 16 -3.57 -9.66 -60.84
CA THR A 16 -2.65 -10.32 -61.80
C THR A 16 -1.59 -11.09 -61.01
N ALA A 17 -1.62 -12.39 -61.14
CA ALA A 17 -0.58 -13.29 -60.65
C ALA A 17 0.55 -13.38 -61.67
N THR A 18 1.78 -13.11 -61.23
CA THR A 18 2.99 -13.39 -62.02
C THR A 18 3.76 -14.50 -61.33
N VAL A 19 3.81 -15.65 -62.00
CA VAL A 19 4.66 -16.80 -61.63
C VAL A 19 6.04 -16.55 -62.22
N CYS A 20 7.10 -16.64 -61.41
CA CYS A 20 8.46 -16.70 -61.90
C CYS A 20 9.17 -17.90 -61.29
N ALA A 21 9.74 -18.71 -62.18
CA ALA A 21 10.29 -20.02 -61.92
C ALA A 21 11.75 -20.00 -61.44
N CYS A 22 12.10 -21.10 -60.82
CA CYS A 22 13.36 -21.55 -60.25
C CYS A 22 14.65 -21.25 -61.01
N GLY A 23 15.70 -21.00 -60.24
CA GLY A 23 17.08 -21.14 -60.68
C GLY A 23 18.01 -21.10 -59.47
N THR A 24 18.45 -22.27 -59.00
CA THR A 24 19.53 -22.41 -58.05
C THR A 24 20.90 -22.40 -58.76
N PRO A 25 21.87 -21.65 -58.32
CA PRO A 25 23.28 -22.01 -58.50
C PRO A 25 23.91 -22.38 -57.14
N ALA A 26 24.64 -23.47 -57.14
CA ALA A 26 25.51 -23.95 -56.06
C ALA A 26 26.59 -22.91 -55.77
N ALA A 27 26.71 -22.51 -54.51
CA ALA A 27 27.82 -21.66 -54.03
C ALA A 27 28.80 -22.53 -53.23
N THR A 28 30.04 -22.44 -53.62
CA THR A 28 31.25 -22.97 -53.00
C THR A 28 31.44 -22.39 -51.60
N PRO A 29 31.96 -23.14 -50.63
CA PRO A 29 32.23 -22.58 -49.31
C PRO A 29 33.48 -21.74 -49.34
N THR A 30 33.32 -20.45 -49.08
CA THR A 30 34.42 -19.55 -48.71
C THR A 30 34.73 -19.66 -47.24
N ASP A 31 35.90 -20.08 -46.95
CA ASP A 31 36.52 -20.15 -45.64
C ASP A 31 36.59 -18.72 -45.04
N THR A 32 35.68 -18.46 -44.10
CA THR A 32 35.71 -17.20 -43.33
C THR A 32 36.29 -17.52 -41.96
N THR A 33 37.53 -17.21 -41.78
CA THR A 33 38.20 -17.17 -40.48
C THR A 33 37.38 -16.28 -39.54
N ALA A 34 36.61 -16.91 -38.69
CA ALA A 34 35.90 -16.22 -37.60
C ALA A 34 36.94 -15.64 -36.66
N SER A 35 37.09 -14.31 -36.68
CA SER A 35 37.79 -13.56 -35.65
C SER A 35 37.17 -13.86 -34.31
N ALA A 36 37.94 -14.38 -33.36
CA ALA A 36 37.50 -14.62 -32.00
C ALA A 36 36.95 -13.30 -31.40
N PRO A 37 35.82 -13.31 -30.72
CA PRO A 37 35.36 -12.11 -30.04
C PRO A 37 36.41 -11.69 -29.01
N ALA A 38 36.81 -10.42 -29.05
CA ALA A 38 37.63 -9.82 -28.01
C ALA A 38 37.05 -10.19 -26.63
N ALA A 39 37.91 -10.70 -25.75
CA ALA A 39 37.53 -10.99 -24.37
C ALA A 39 37.03 -9.68 -23.75
N GLY A 40 35.71 -9.51 -23.76
CA GLY A 40 35.03 -8.46 -23.01
C GLY A 40 35.39 -8.62 -21.55
N VAL A 41 35.95 -7.57 -20.97
CA VAL A 41 36.16 -7.47 -19.52
C VAL A 41 34.78 -7.78 -18.90
N ALA A 42 34.62 -8.93 -18.31
CA ALA A 42 33.43 -9.25 -17.56
C ALA A 42 33.38 -8.25 -16.42
N GLU A 43 32.53 -7.25 -16.55
CA GLU A 43 32.21 -6.33 -15.46
C GLU A 43 31.71 -7.21 -14.31
N ALA A 44 32.48 -7.28 -13.22
CA ALA A 44 32.14 -8.10 -12.08
C ALA A 44 30.79 -7.59 -11.57
N ALA A 45 29.74 -8.37 -11.75
CA ALA A 45 28.41 -8.06 -11.27
C ALA A 45 28.52 -7.77 -9.77
N VAL A 46 28.35 -6.51 -9.39
CA VAL A 46 28.36 -6.12 -7.98
C VAL A 46 27.19 -6.81 -7.31
N THR A 47 27.46 -7.87 -6.57
CA THR A 47 26.42 -8.61 -5.84
C THR A 47 25.91 -7.69 -4.74
N PHE A 48 24.62 -7.36 -4.79
CA PHE A 48 23.97 -6.57 -3.74
C PHE A 48 24.07 -7.30 -2.40
N ARG A 49 24.69 -6.66 -1.41
CA ARG A 49 24.83 -7.15 -0.05
C ARG A 49 23.86 -6.39 0.87
N GLU A 50 22.72 -6.97 1.16
CA GLU A 50 21.69 -6.37 2.00
C GLU A 50 22.23 -5.99 3.40
N ALA A 51 23.04 -6.83 4.02
CA ALA A 51 23.60 -6.57 5.35
C ALA A 51 24.49 -5.33 5.41
N ALA A 52 25.08 -4.92 4.28
CA ALA A 52 25.92 -3.72 4.18
C ALA A 52 25.15 -2.48 3.69
N TRP A 53 23.94 -2.68 3.16
CA TRP A 53 23.14 -1.58 2.63
C TRP A 53 22.51 -0.76 3.78
N LYS A 54 22.53 0.56 3.62
CA LYS A 54 21.88 1.50 4.53
C LYS A 54 20.98 2.44 3.75
N PRO A 55 19.75 2.68 4.20
CA PRO A 55 18.87 3.66 3.56
C PRO A 55 19.49 5.05 3.68
N LYS A 56 19.36 5.84 2.62
CA LYS A 56 19.72 7.26 2.62
C LYS A 56 18.80 8.02 3.56
N ARG A 57 19.36 9.01 4.24
CA ARG A 57 18.66 9.89 5.17
C ARG A 57 18.61 11.32 4.64
N GLU A 58 17.84 12.19 5.29
CA GLU A 58 17.68 13.59 4.90
C GLU A 58 19.02 14.31 4.73
N ALA A 59 20.00 14.02 5.59
CA ALA A 59 21.35 14.60 5.51
C ALA A 59 22.11 14.18 4.23
N ASP A 60 21.74 13.08 3.59
CA ASP A 60 22.36 12.56 2.37
C ASP A 60 21.75 13.16 1.09
N ILE A 61 20.73 14.02 1.20
CA ILE A 61 20.04 14.60 0.04
C ILE A 61 20.99 15.57 -0.67
N PRO A 62 21.25 15.39 -1.99
CA PRO A 62 22.17 16.24 -2.73
C PRO A 62 21.67 17.69 -2.85
N ASN A 63 22.59 18.60 -3.09
CA ASN A 63 22.32 20.04 -3.16
C ASN A 63 22.14 20.52 -4.60
N ASP A 64 21.25 19.85 -5.35
CA ASP A 64 20.93 20.10 -6.74
C ASP A 64 19.42 20.08 -7.00
N SER A 65 18.99 20.14 -8.25
CA SER A 65 17.58 20.13 -8.64
C SER A 65 16.88 18.82 -8.25
N MET A 66 17.59 17.69 -8.31
CA MET A 66 17.05 16.40 -7.86
C MET A 66 16.86 16.40 -6.34
N GLY A 67 17.85 16.90 -5.60
CA GLY A 67 17.74 17.05 -4.14
C GLY A 67 16.61 17.99 -3.73
N ALA A 68 16.34 19.03 -4.49
CA ALA A 68 15.18 19.89 -4.26
C ALA A 68 13.85 19.13 -4.41
N SER A 69 13.71 18.25 -5.41
CA SER A 69 12.55 17.39 -5.58
C SER A 69 12.43 16.38 -4.43
N ILE A 70 13.54 15.73 -4.05
CA ILE A 70 13.57 14.77 -2.94
C ILE A 70 13.14 15.43 -1.62
N ARG A 71 13.64 16.63 -1.31
CA ARG A 71 13.24 17.37 -0.10
C ARG A 71 11.75 17.71 -0.10
N ARG A 72 11.19 18.12 -1.25
CA ARG A 72 9.75 18.35 -1.35
C ARG A 72 8.96 17.05 -1.16
N GLY A 73 9.42 15.94 -1.72
CA GLY A 73 8.80 14.63 -1.50
C GLY A 73 8.79 14.23 -0.03
N LEU A 74 9.91 14.38 0.67
CA LEU A 74 10.00 14.16 2.12
C LEU A 74 9.05 15.08 2.90
N TYR A 75 9.00 16.37 2.53
CA TYR A 75 8.08 17.32 3.14
C TYR A 75 6.61 16.89 2.94
N LEU A 76 6.25 16.46 1.73
CA LEU A 76 4.91 15.96 1.44
C LEU A 76 4.54 14.69 2.25
N LEU A 77 5.51 13.81 2.54
CA LEU A 77 5.26 12.66 3.41
C LEU A 77 4.99 13.08 4.86
N ARG A 78 5.76 14.05 5.37
CA ARG A 78 5.64 14.53 6.76
C ARG A 78 4.38 15.36 6.99
N PHE A 79 3.96 16.13 5.98
CA PHE A 79 2.88 17.11 6.06
C PHE A 79 1.83 16.90 4.96
N THR A 80 1.49 15.64 4.70
CA THR A 80 0.59 15.24 3.59
C THR A 80 -0.74 15.96 3.65
N ARG A 81 -1.39 15.94 4.81
CA ARG A 81 -2.70 16.55 5.03
C ARG A 81 -2.68 18.06 4.76
N ASP A 82 -1.70 18.76 5.31
CA ASP A 82 -1.64 20.23 5.24
C ASP A 82 -1.17 20.71 3.85
N SER A 83 -0.32 19.92 3.19
CA SER A 83 0.20 20.22 1.86
C SER A 83 -0.74 19.82 0.72
N LEU A 84 -1.55 18.79 0.93
CA LEU A 84 -2.38 18.16 -0.10
C LEU A 84 -3.84 17.97 0.37
N PRO A 85 -4.51 19.02 0.91
CA PRO A 85 -5.84 18.89 1.52
C PRO A 85 -6.92 18.44 0.54
N ALA A 86 -6.75 18.67 -0.76
CA ALA A 86 -7.67 18.18 -1.80
C ALA A 86 -7.59 16.65 -2.02
N TYR A 87 -6.49 16.05 -1.61
CA TYR A 87 -6.19 14.63 -1.82
C TYR A 87 -6.14 13.82 -0.51
N ALA A 88 -5.79 14.43 0.62
CA ALA A 88 -5.76 13.81 1.94
C ALA A 88 -6.82 14.45 2.83
N THR A 89 -7.97 13.79 2.99
CA THR A 89 -9.12 14.35 3.72
C THR A 89 -9.15 13.95 5.20
N SER A 90 -8.34 12.95 5.58
CA SER A 90 -8.19 12.52 6.98
C SER A 90 -7.16 13.37 7.74
N LYS A 91 -7.12 13.20 9.08
CA LYS A 91 -6.11 13.82 9.96
C LYS A 91 -4.78 13.04 9.96
N LEU A 92 -4.45 12.36 8.86
CA LEU A 92 -3.25 11.53 8.76
C LEU A 92 -2.27 12.09 7.74
N ASN A 93 -1.00 11.84 8.02
CA ASN A 93 0.11 12.00 7.09
C ASN A 93 0.68 10.63 6.71
N CYS A 94 1.47 10.53 5.66
CA CYS A 94 2.13 9.26 5.30
C CYS A 94 2.95 8.72 6.48
N VAL A 95 3.66 9.58 7.18
CA VAL A 95 4.48 9.24 8.36
C VAL A 95 3.67 8.80 9.58
N SER A 96 2.34 8.98 9.59
CA SER A 96 1.48 8.43 10.66
C SER A 96 1.55 6.90 10.73
N CYS A 97 1.75 6.26 9.57
CA CYS A 97 1.89 4.81 9.45
C CYS A 97 3.30 4.39 9.03
N HIS A 98 3.98 5.20 8.19
CA HIS A 98 5.33 4.96 7.69
C HIS A 98 6.34 5.79 8.49
N GLN A 99 6.53 5.41 9.75
CA GLN A 99 7.31 6.16 10.73
C GLN A 99 8.80 6.32 10.33
N ASP A 100 9.48 7.29 10.95
CA ASP A 100 10.87 7.64 10.65
C ASP A 100 11.06 7.89 9.14
N ASP A 101 10.20 8.75 8.57
CA ASP A 101 10.22 9.11 7.15
C ASP A 101 10.08 7.91 6.19
N GLY A 102 9.43 6.85 6.65
CA GLY A 102 9.29 5.59 5.91
C GLY A 102 10.49 4.65 6.03
N LEU A 103 11.40 4.91 6.96
CA LEU A 103 12.63 4.11 7.14
C LEU A 103 12.52 3.12 8.29
N ARG A 104 11.56 3.30 9.21
CA ARG A 104 11.44 2.45 10.39
C ARG A 104 11.00 1.05 10.00
N ALA A 105 11.85 0.05 10.28
CA ALA A 105 11.47 -1.36 10.22
C ALA A 105 10.22 -1.60 11.08
N GLN A 106 9.36 -2.55 10.72
CA GLN A 106 8.13 -2.91 11.46
C GLN A 106 7.01 -1.86 11.42
N SER A 107 7.24 -0.67 10.83
CA SER A 107 6.24 0.38 10.62
C SER A 107 5.84 0.54 9.15
N GLY A 108 5.78 -0.57 8.42
CA GLY A 108 5.50 -0.54 6.98
C GLY A 108 6.53 0.27 6.19
N PRO A 109 7.84 -0.05 6.27
CA PRO A 109 8.88 0.76 5.65
C PRO A 109 8.67 0.94 4.14
N LEU A 110 9.08 2.11 3.65
CA LEU A 110 8.99 2.49 2.23
C LEU A 110 10.29 2.20 1.48
N THR A 111 11.36 1.84 2.17
CA THR A 111 12.63 1.40 1.59
C THR A 111 12.42 0.23 0.64
N GLY A 112 13.12 0.23 -0.49
CA GLY A 112 12.98 -0.80 -1.52
C GLY A 112 11.67 -0.74 -2.31
N SER A 113 10.74 0.17 -2.02
CA SER A 113 9.48 0.28 -2.78
C SER A 113 9.74 0.56 -4.26
N HIS A 114 10.70 1.44 -4.58
CA HIS A 114 11.08 1.75 -5.95
C HIS A 114 11.59 0.52 -6.73
N ALA A 115 12.29 -0.39 -6.07
CA ALA A 115 12.82 -1.61 -6.67
C ALA A 115 11.76 -2.71 -6.88
N ARG A 116 10.58 -2.60 -6.26
CA ARG A 116 9.53 -3.62 -6.26
C ARG A 116 8.40 -3.38 -7.26
N PHE A 117 8.36 -2.24 -7.91
CA PHE A 117 7.31 -1.88 -8.87
C PHE A 117 7.89 -1.67 -10.27
N PRO A 118 7.13 -1.97 -11.36
CA PRO A 118 5.72 -2.43 -11.34
C PRO A 118 5.57 -3.87 -10.85
N LYS A 119 4.41 -4.21 -10.29
CA LYS A 119 4.09 -5.58 -9.88
C LYS A 119 2.59 -5.88 -9.93
N TYR A 120 2.26 -7.17 -10.03
CA TYR A 120 0.88 -7.62 -9.89
C TYR A 120 0.39 -7.45 -8.45
N MET A 121 -0.80 -6.88 -8.30
CA MET A 121 -1.46 -6.68 -7.01
C MET A 121 -2.79 -7.45 -6.98
N PRO A 122 -2.89 -8.54 -6.20
CA PRO A 122 -4.12 -9.33 -6.11
C PRO A 122 -5.36 -8.52 -5.74
N ARG A 123 -5.16 -7.49 -4.90
CA ARG A 123 -6.25 -6.62 -4.46
C ARG A 123 -6.92 -5.86 -5.60
N SER A 124 -6.17 -5.41 -6.59
CA SER A 124 -6.72 -4.74 -7.78
C SER A 124 -6.89 -5.68 -8.97
N GLY A 125 -6.32 -6.88 -8.91
CA GLY A 125 -6.34 -7.85 -10.02
C GLY A 125 -5.51 -7.42 -11.23
N THR A 126 -4.62 -6.43 -11.08
CA THR A 126 -3.84 -5.88 -12.19
C THR A 126 -2.36 -5.67 -11.81
N VAL A 127 -1.52 -5.45 -12.82
CA VAL A 127 -0.17 -4.93 -12.63
C VAL A 127 -0.26 -3.42 -12.44
N ILE A 128 0.36 -2.90 -11.39
CA ILE A 128 0.36 -1.48 -11.05
C ILE A 128 1.77 -0.91 -10.94
N ALA A 129 1.93 0.37 -11.26
CA ALA A 129 3.14 1.14 -11.02
C ALA A 129 3.24 1.63 -9.57
N LEU A 130 4.40 2.16 -9.18
CA LEU A 130 4.59 2.73 -7.84
C LEU A 130 3.68 3.94 -7.59
N ALA A 131 3.42 4.77 -8.61
CA ALA A 131 2.48 5.89 -8.52
C ALA A 131 1.05 5.43 -8.16
N ASP A 132 0.58 4.34 -8.78
CA ASP A 132 -0.72 3.76 -8.45
C ASP A 132 -0.75 3.25 -7.01
N ARG A 133 0.37 2.64 -6.55
CA ARG A 133 0.48 2.19 -5.15
C ARG A 133 0.46 3.35 -4.16
N VAL A 134 1.08 4.49 -4.51
CA VAL A 134 0.99 5.72 -3.71
C VAL A 134 -0.46 6.21 -3.69
N ASN A 135 -1.15 6.24 -4.82
CA ASN A 135 -2.55 6.62 -4.90
C ASN A 135 -3.49 5.72 -4.09
N TYR A 136 -3.16 4.43 -3.92
CA TYR A 136 -3.91 3.58 -2.99
C TYR A 136 -3.83 4.05 -1.53
N CYS A 137 -2.73 4.71 -1.14
CA CYS A 137 -2.65 5.32 0.19
C CYS A 137 -3.57 6.54 0.28
N PHE A 138 -3.62 7.38 -0.74
CA PHE A 138 -4.52 8.54 -0.76
C PHE A 138 -5.99 8.13 -0.73
N THR A 139 -6.40 7.22 -1.60
CA THR A 139 -7.82 6.83 -1.73
C THR A 139 -8.31 5.92 -0.60
N ARG A 140 -7.43 5.20 0.09
CA ARG A 140 -7.79 4.27 1.18
C ARG A 140 -7.29 4.75 2.54
N SER A 141 -5.97 4.85 2.73
CA SER A 141 -5.40 5.16 4.05
C SER A 141 -5.66 6.60 4.48
N LEU A 142 -5.70 7.53 3.55
CA LEU A 142 -5.96 8.95 3.81
C LEU A 142 -7.43 9.34 3.53
N ALA A 143 -8.28 8.38 3.19
CA ALA A 143 -9.71 8.55 2.92
C ALA A 143 -10.04 9.65 1.88
N GLY A 144 -9.12 9.91 0.95
CA GLY A 144 -9.18 11.05 0.04
C GLY A 144 -9.21 10.65 -1.45
N ASN A 145 -8.61 11.48 -2.28
CA ASN A 145 -8.62 11.38 -3.73
C ASN A 145 -7.23 11.04 -4.29
N ALA A 146 -7.19 10.41 -5.46
CA ALA A 146 -5.93 10.15 -6.15
C ALA A 146 -5.27 11.45 -6.63
N ILE A 147 -3.95 11.56 -6.46
CA ILE A 147 -3.14 12.62 -7.06
C ILE A 147 -2.94 12.28 -8.55
N PRO A 148 -3.01 13.26 -9.48
CA PRO A 148 -2.66 13.03 -10.88
C PRO A 148 -1.24 12.47 -11.02
N VAL A 149 -1.09 11.35 -11.74
CA VAL A 149 0.21 10.64 -11.85
C VAL A 149 1.32 11.53 -12.43
N GLY A 150 0.97 12.43 -13.38
CA GLY A 150 1.92 13.37 -13.99
C GLY A 150 2.13 14.67 -13.18
N SER A 151 1.57 14.80 -11.97
CA SER A 151 1.75 16.01 -11.18
C SER A 151 3.14 16.12 -10.59
N ARG A 152 3.51 17.36 -10.22
CA ARG A 152 4.77 17.65 -9.54
C ARG A 152 4.83 16.96 -8.18
N GLU A 153 3.73 16.96 -7.45
CA GLU A 153 3.62 16.35 -6.13
C GLU A 153 3.88 14.84 -6.19
N MET A 154 3.27 14.15 -7.16
CA MET A 154 3.56 12.73 -7.37
C MET A 154 5.02 12.49 -7.75
N THR A 155 5.57 13.30 -8.65
CA THR A 155 6.99 13.23 -9.04
C THR A 155 7.91 13.42 -7.84
N ASP A 156 7.64 14.41 -6.98
CA ASP A 156 8.42 14.69 -5.79
C ASP A 156 8.36 13.53 -4.77
N ILE A 157 7.16 12.96 -4.55
CA ILE A 157 6.99 11.77 -3.70
C ILE A 157 7.80 10.60 -4.26
N LEU A 158 7.70 10.32 -5.56
CA LEU A 158 8.43 9.23 -6.20
C LEU A 158 9.94 9.45 -6.16
N SER A 159 10.41 10.70 -6.28
CA SER A 159 11.82 11.06 -6.14
C SER A 159 12.36 10.73 -4.75
N TYR A 160 11.58 11.01 -3.70
CA TYR A 160 11.96 10.61 -2.35
C TYR A 160 11.98 9.08 -2.17
N LEU A 161 10.96 8.36 -2.68
CA LEU A 161 10.92 6.91 -2.61
C LEU A 161 12.07 6.23 -3.37
N ALA A 162 12.47 6.79 -4.50
CA ALA A 162 13.66 6.35 -5.24
C ALA A 162 14.94 6.61 -4.44
N PHE A 163 15.05 7.79 -3.82
CA PHE A 163 16.22 8.17 -3.02
C PHE A 163 16.44 7.22 -1.84
N ILE A 164 15.41 6.92 -1.04
CA ILE A 164 15.54 5.98 0.09
C ILE A 164 15.66 4.51 -0.34
N SER A 165 15.46 4.23 -1.63
CA SER A 165 15.65 2.90 -2.23
C SER A 165 16.91 2.84 -3.10
N LYS A 166 17.77 3.87 -3.03
CA LYS A 166 18.97 3.97 -3.87
C LYS A 166 19.89 2.76 -3.67
N ASP A 167 20.47 2.29 -4.76
CA ASP A 167 21.38 1.16 -4.82
C ASP A 167 20.75 -0.22 -4.54
N ILE A 168 19.42 -0.29 -4.42
CA ILE A 168 18.70 -1.57 -4.34
C ILE A 168 18.37 -2.03 -5.77
N PRO A 169 18.87 -3.19 -6.22
CA PRO A 169 18.54 -3.72 -7.54
C PRO A 169 17.04 -4.00 -7.70
N VAL A 170 16.52 -3.77 -8.92
CA VAL A 170 15.12 -4.09 -9.25
C VAL A 170 14.84 -5.56 -8.97
N GLY A 171 13.69 -5.83 -8.35
CA GLY A 171 13.27 -7.18 -7.95
C GLY A 171 13.81 -7.64 -6.60
N THR A 172 14.75 -6.92 -5.99
CA THR A 172 15.28 -7.27 -4.66
C THR A 172 14.25 -6.99 -3.57
N LYS A 173 14.13 -7.92 -2.63
CA LYS A 173 13.40 -7.74 -1.38
C LYS A 173 14.38 -7.45 -0.26
N ILE A 174 14.08 -6.44 0.52
CA ILE A 174 14.86 -6.10 1.73
C ILE A 174 14.17 -6.71 2.93
N ALA A 175 14.91 -7.43 3.77
CA ALA A 175 14.37 -8.02 4.99
C ALA A 175 13.77 -6.94 5.90
N GLY A 176 12.58 -7.19 6.42
CA GLY A 176 11.85 -6.21 7.23
C GLY A 176 11.24 -5.03 6.46
N ALA A 177 11.43 -4.93 5.13
CA ALA A 177 10.84 -3.89 4.29
C ALA A 177 9.57 -4.37 3.54
N ASP A 178 9.13 -5.61 3.74
CA ASP A 178 7.95 -6.15 3.06
C ASP A 178 6.60 -5.76 3.71
N GLY A 179 6.59 -4.73 4.52
CA GLY A 179 5.39 -4.24 5.21
C GLY A 179 5.42 -4.48 6.71
N LEU A 180 4.28 -4.74 7.29
CA LEU A 180 4.15 -5.05 8.72
C LEU A 180 4.50 -6.53 8.96
N ILE A 181 5.10 -6.81 10.10
CA ILE A 181 5.41 -8.19 10.55
C ILE A 181 4.11 -8.97 10.69
N SER A 182 4.12 -10.22 10.24
CA SER A 182 2.97 -11.11 10.44
C SER A 182 2.83 -11.48 11.90
N MET A 183 1.61 -11.40 12.40
CA MET A 183 1.26 -11.78 13.77
C MET A 183 0.68 -13.21 13.78
N PRO A 184 0.71 -13.92 14.93
CA PRO A 184 0.07 -15.21 15.05
C PRO A 184 -1.39 -15.17 14.61
N ASP A 185 -1.82 -16.13 13.78
CA ASP A 185 -3.17 -16.19 13.24
C ASP A 185 -4.18 -16.89 14.19
N THR A 186 -3.70 -17.38 15.30
CA THR A 186 -4.49 -18.02 16.35
C THR A 186 -5.06 -17.04 17.38
N LEU A 187 -4.62 -15.76 17.36
CA LEU A 187 -5.08 -14.77 18.33
C LEU A 187 -6.39 -14.11 17.90
N GLU A 188 -7.24 -13.91 18.86
CA GLU A 188 -8.53 -13.24 18.73
C GLU A 188 -8.49 -11.90 19.45
N GLY A 189 -9.16 -10.88 18.88
CA GLY A 189 -9.28 -9.58 19.51
C GLY A 189 -10.60 -9.46 20.29
N ASP A 190 -10.53 -8.93 21.50
CA ASP A 190 -11.70 -8.65 22.34
C ASP A 190 -11.89 -7.14 22.49
N VAL A 191 -13.05 -6.64 22.09
CA VAL A 191 -13.35 -5.20 22.06
C VAL A 191 -13.41 -4.62 23.47
N ALA A 192 -13.95 -5.33 24.45
CA ALA A 192 -14.09 -4.82 25.82
C ALA A 192 -12.74 -4.77 26.53
N ARG A 193 -11.88 -5.80 26.36
CA ARG A 193 -10.52 -5.75 26.87
C ARG A 193 -9.71 -4.64 26.18
N GLY A 194 -9.89 -4.46 24.85
CA GLY A 194 -9.25 -3.38 24.10
C GLY A 194 -9.65 -1.99 24.60
N GLU A 195 -10.91 -1.77 24.94
CA GLU A 195 -11.39 -0.52 25.55
C GLU A 195 -10.72 -0.24 26.88
N ALA A 196 -10.67 -1.25 27.78
CA ALA A 196 -9.99 -1.13 29.04
C ALA A 196 -8.46 -0.83 28.85
N LEU A 197 -7.83 -1.53 27.91
CA LEU A 197 -6.41 -1.32 27.56
C LEU A 197 -6.17 0.07 26.98
N TYR A 198 -7.07 0.59 26.15
CA TYR A 198 -6.94 1.92 25.57
C TYR A 198 -6.77 3.01 26.65
N THR A 199 -7.48 2.85 27.76
CA THR A 199 -7.36 3.73 28.93
C THR A 199 -6.14 3.38 29.78
N THR A 200 -5.98 2.13 30.18
CA THR A 200 -4.95 1.71 31.14
C THR A 200 -3.52 1.78 30.59
N LYS A 201 -3.37 1.59 29.26
CA LYS A 201 -2.07 1.76 28.56
C LYS A 201 -1.86 3.20 28.06
N GLN A 202 -2.71 4.14 28.50
CA GLN A 202 -2.59 5.58 28.25
C GLN A 202 -2.63 5.96 26.76
N CYS A 203 -3.29 5.18 25.90
CA CYS A 203 -3.46 5.53 24.48
C CYS A 203 -4.23 6.84 24.32
N ILE A 204 -5.15 7.12 25.26
CA ILE A 204 -5.96 8.35 25.32
C ILE A 204 -5.11 9.62 25.40
N THR A 205 -3.88 9.56 25.95
CA THR A 205 -3.00 10.73 26.09
C THR A 205 -2.64 11.35 24.72
N CYS A 206 -2.42 10.49 23.73
CA CYS A 206 -2.05 10.91 22.39
C CYS A 206 -3.23 10.89 21.41
N HIS A 207 -4.09 9.89 21.51
CA HIS A 207 -5.16 9.69 20.55
C HIS A 207 -6.52 10.25 21.01
N GLY A 208 -6.60 10.81 22.22
CA GLY A 208 -7.83 11.34 22.81
C GLY A 208 -8.77 10.25 23.33
N PRO A 209 -9.67 10.56 24.26
CA PRO A 209 -10.66 9.59 24.76
C PRO A 209 -11.68 9.20 23.69
N ASP A 210 -11.86 10.04 22.69
CA ASP A 210 -12.74 9.86 21.54
C ASP A 210 -12.01 9.32 20.29
N GLY A 211 -10.69 9.07 20.39
CA GLY A 211 -9.85 8.55 19.31
C GLY A 211 -9.60 9.52 18.16
N GLN A 212 -9.92 10.82 18.33
CA GLN A 212 -9.76 11.81 17.26
C GLN A 212 -8.36 12.43 17.18
N GLY A 213 -7.44 12.00 18.05
CA GLY A 213 -6.07 12.50 18.13
C GLY A 213 -5.97 13.86 18.77
N VAL A 214 -4.99 14.06 19.64
CA VAL A 214 -4.69 15.32 20.31
C VAL A 214 -3.76 16.17 19.44
N GLY A 215 -4.12 17.41 19.13
CA GLY A 215 -3.31 18.29 18.30
C GLY A 215 -3.06 17.71 16.91
N VAL A 216 -1.80 17.48 16.56
CA VAL A 216 -1.35 16.91 15.28
C VAL A 216 -1.34 15.39 15.23
N LEU A 217 -1.62 14.74 16.36
CA LEU A 217 -1.58 13.27 16.46
C LEU A 217 -2.77 12.65 15.71
N PRO A 218 -2.60 11.44 15.14
CA PRO A 218 -3.56 10.87 14.21
C PRO A 218 -4.85 10.43 14.91
N ALA A 219 -5.97 10.61 14.19
CA ALA A 219 -7.24 9.99 14.56
C ALA A 219 -7.20 8.48 14.26
N LEU A 220 -7.74 7.67 15.19
CA LEU A 220 -7.79 6.21 15.07
C LEU A 220 -9.12 5.72 14.51
N TRP A 221 -10.21 6.47 14.72
CA TRP A 221 -11.55 6.22 14.18
C TRP A 221 -12.29 7.52 13.93
N GLY A 222 -13.54 7.44 13.49
CA GLY A 222 -14.34 8.61 13.13
C GLY A 222 -13.96 9.22 11.77
N PRO A 223 -14.56 10.36 11.42
CA PRO A 223 -14.49 10.92 10.07
C PRO A 223 -13.10 11.39 9.65
N GLN A 224 -12.20 11.62 10.60
CA GLN A 224 -10.84 12.10 10.35
C GLN A 224 -9.78 10.99 10.37
N SER A 225 -10.20 9.71 10.44
CA SER A 225 -9.29 8.58 10.41
C SER A 225 -9.14 7.98 9.01
N TYR A 226 -8.44 6.86 8.91
CA TYR A 226 -8.33 6.07 7.68
C TYR A 226 -9.67 5.42 7.31
N SER A 227 -9.90 5.23 5.99
CA SER A 227 -11.13 4.61 5.50
C SER A 227 -11.16 3.10 5.76
N VAL A 228 -12.36 2.50 5.61
CA VAL A 228 -12.53 1.03 5.71
C VAL A 228 -11.66 0.26 4.70
N GLY A 229 -11.24 0.90 3.61
CA GLY A 229 -10.35 0.33 2.60
C GLY A 229 -8.87 0.32 3.01
N ALA A 230 -8.47 0.93 4.11
CA ALA A 230 -7.08 0.92 4.58
C ALA A 230 -6.67 -0.48 5.08
N SER A 231 -5.39 -0.82 4.96
CA SER A 231 -4.88 -2.08 5.53
C SER A 231 -4.99 -2.12 7.06
N MET A 232 -5.00 -0.96 7.71
CA MET A 232 -5.14 -0.82 9.16
C MET A 232 -6.52 -1.18 9.69
N THR A 233 -7.53 -1.38 8.83
CA THR A 233 -8.84 -1.91 9.25
C THR A 233 -8.83 -3.43 9.45
N ARG A 234 -7.79 -4.11 8.97
CA ARG A 234 -7.59 -5.52 9.18
C ARG A 234 -7.03 -5.77 10.57
N LEU A 235 -7.68 -6.66 11.31
CA LEU A 235 -7.38 -6.94 12.71
C LEU A 235 -5.90 -7.26 12.94
N GLU A 236 -5.36 -8.19 12.15
CA GLU A 236 -3.97 -8.62 12.26
C GLU A 236 -2.98 -7.50 11.86
N ARG A 237 -3.29 -6.71 10.82
CA ARG A 237 -2.40 -5.62 10.39
C ARG A 237 -2.31 -4.50 11.43
N ALA A 238 -3.45 -4.09 11.99
CA ALA A 238 -3.45 -3.09 13.07
C ALA A 238 -2.79 -3.63 14.34
N ALA A 239 -3.04 -4.89 14.71
CA ALA A 239 -2.37 -5.53 15.85
C ALA A 239 -0.85 -5.54 15.66
N SER A 240 -0.36 -5.90 14.47
CA SER A 240 1.07 -5.85 14.17
C SER A 240 1.65 -4.46 14.33
N PHE A 241 0.99 -3.45 13.79
CA PHE A 241 1.46 -2.07 13.94
C PHE A 241 1.49 -1.63 15.41
N ILE A 242 0.43 -1.89 16.15
CA ILE A 242 0.30 -1.56 17.57
C ILE A 242 1.39 -2.26 18.38
N ARG A 243 1.56 -3.56 18.20
CA ARG A 243 2.54 -4.40 18.90
C ARG A 243 3.97 -3.87 18.79
N HIS A 244 4.36 -3.47 17.59
CA HIS A 244 5.75 -3.14 17.30
C HIS A 244 6.07 -1.64 17.36
N ASN A 245 5.03 -0.77 17.35
CA ASN A 245 5.25 0.66 17.20
C ASN A 245 4.56 1.51 18.27
N MET A 246 3.63 0.94 19.07
CA MET A 246 2.88 1.68 20.08
C MET A 246 3.08 1.11 21.49
N PRO A 247 3.07 1.97 22.53
CA PRO A 247 3.17 3.42 22.42
C PRO A 247 4.51 3.85 21.83
N GLN A 248 4.58 4.95 21.09
CA GLN A 248 5.83 5.40 20.44
C GLN A 248 6.98 5.66 21.41
N THR A 249 6.65 6.02 22.66
CA THR A 249 7.62 6.25 23.73
C THR A 249 8.22 4.94 24.30
N ALA A 250 7.54 3.80 24.09
CA ALA A 250 7.97 2.48 24.57
C ALA A 250 7.47 1.38 23.62
N PRO A 251 7.94 1.34 22.37
CA PRO A 251 7.49 0.35 21.38
C PRO A 251 7.87 -1.07 21.82
N GLY A 252 7.01 -2.04 21.48
CA GLY A 252 7.25 -3.44 21.80
C GLY A 252 6.90 -3.86 23.24
N THR A 253 6.36 -2.97 24.07
CA THR A 253 5.98 -3.29 25.47
C THR A 253 4.62 -3.96 25.61
N LEU A 254 3.75 -3.86 24.63
CA LEU A 254 2.47 -4.57 24.61
C LEU A 254 2.69 -6.05 24.27
N SER A 255 1.91 -6.95 24.85
CA SER A 255 1.84 -8.33 24.38
C SER A 255 1.09 -8.44 23.04
N ASP A 256 1.21 -9.59 22.37
CA ASP A 256 0.49 -9.85 21.13
C ASP A 256 -1.02 -9.81 21.37
N GLN A 257 -1.51 -10.40 22.48
CA GLN A 257 -2.93 -10.39 22.82
C GLN A 257 -3.45 -8.97 23.10
N GLU A 258 -2.70 -8.14 23.85
CA GLU A 258 -3.08 -6.75 24.09
C GLU A 258 -3.16 -5.95 22.78
N ALA A 259 -2.26 -6.21 21.84
CA ALA A 259 -2.29 -5.57 20.52
C ALA A 259 -3.52 -6.00 19.68
N PHE A 260 -3.92 -7.27 19.76
CA PHE A 260 -5.15 -7.75 19.09
C PHE A 260 -6.40 -7.17 19.72
N ASP A 261 -6.48 -7.07 21.04
CA ASP A 261 -7.61 -6.48 21.75
C ASP A 261 -7.75 -4.99 21.42
N LEU A 262 -6.65 -4.24 21.45
CA LEU A 262 -6.63 -2.83 21.05
C LEU A 262 -7.01 -2.66 19.56
N SER A 263 -6.53 -3.54 18.68
CA SER A 263 -6.92 -3.53 17.27
C SER A 263 -8.42 -3.78 17.09
N ALA A 264 -9.00 -4.72 17.85
CA ALA A 264 -10.43 -4.99 17.81
C ALA A 264 -11.24 -3.79 18.29
N TYR A 265 -10.85 -3.16 19.39
CA TYR A 265 -11.48 -1.96 19.92
C TYR A 265 -11.44 -0.80 18.91
N ILE A 266 -10.26 -0.46 18.39
CA ILE A 266 -10.08 0.64 17.44
C ILE A 266 -10.89 0.40 16.15
N ASN A 267 -10.92 -0.84 15.67
CA ASN A 267 -11.61 -1.20 14.43
C ASN A 267 -13.11 -1.51 14.60
N SER A 268 -13.64 -1.53 15.83
CA SER A 268 -15.07 -1.60 16.07
C SER A 268 -15.80 -0.27 15.85
N HIS A 269 -15.06 0.84 15.79
CA HIS A 269 -15.62 2.18 15.63
C HIS A 269 -15.88 2.55 14.17
N PRO A 270 -16.88 3.43 13.91
CA PRO A 270 -17.13 3.95 12.57
C PRO A 270 -15.95 4.72 12.00
N ARG A 271 -15.81 4.69 10.67
CA ARG A 271 -14.76 5.40 9.91
C ARG A 271 -15.24 5.70 8.49
N PRO A 272 -14.50 6.54 7.70
CA PRO A 272 -14.87 6.85 6.33
C PRO A 272 -15.01 5.61 5.46
N ASP A 273 -15.94 5.62 4.54
CA ASP A 273 -16.08 4.57 3.54
C ASP A 273 -14.95 4.65 2.49
N SER A 274 -14.82 3.60 1.67
CA SER A 274 -13.87 3.51 0.56
C SER A 274 -14.66 3.14 -0.69
N PRO A 275 -15.03 4.12 -1.53
CA PRO A 275 -15.76 3.85 -2.76
C PRO A 275 -15.03 2.84 -3.64
N GLY A 276 -15.75 1.86 -4.18
CA GLY A 276 -15.19 0.81 -5.03
C GLY A 276 -14.52 -0.34 -4.28
N LYS A 277 -14.58 -0.37 -2.95
CA LYS A 277 -14.00 -1.45 -2.12
C LYS A 277 -14.53 -2.84 -2.44
N GLU A 278 -15.78 -2.93 -2.90
CA GLU A 278 -16.42 -4.16 -3.34
C GLU A 278 -15.77 -4.79 -4.57
N LEU A 279 -15.00 -4.01 -5.33
CA LEU A 279 -14.23 -4.46 -6.49
C LEU A 279 -12.83 -4.96 -6.11
N ASP A 280 -12.43 -4.82 -4.85
CA ASP A 280 -11.17 -5.37 -4.36
C ASP A 280 -11.18 -6.90 -4.46
N TRP A 281 -10.05 -7.49 -4.79
CA TRP A 281 -9.86 -8.94 -5.03
C TRP A 281 -10.83 -9.51 -6.07
N PRO A 282 -10.82 -9.01 -7.31
CA PRO A 282 -11.78 -9.44 -8.35
C PRO A 282 -11.67 -10.92 -8.71
N SER A 283 -10.53 -11.56 -8.40
CA SER A 283 -10.32 -13.01 -8.56
C SER A 283 -10.63 -13.82 -7.29
N GLY A 284 -11.11 -13.16 -6.23
CA GLY A 284 -11.25 -13.77 -4.90
C GLY A 284 -9.94 -13.77 -4.11
N GLY A 285 -9.92 -14.48 -2.97
CA GLY A 285 -8.72 -14.57 -2.13
C GLY A 285 -8.49 -13.34 -1.24
N ALA A 286 -9.54 -12.59 -0.93
CA ALA A 286 -9.46 -11.55 0.09
C ALA A 286 -9.02 -12.15 1.44
N PRO A 287 -8.16 -11.48 2.22
CA PRO A 287 -7.83 -11.91 3.57
C PRO A 287 -9.08 -12.02 4.45
N SER A 288 -9.09 -13.02 5.35
CA SER A 288 -10.26 -13.34 6.18
C SER A 288 -10.73 -12.21 7.11
N ASP A 289 -9.84 -11.28 7.44
CA ASP A 289 -10.09 -10.16 8.34
C ASP A 289 -10.42 -8.83 7.62
N VAL A 290 -10.77 -8.87 6.33
CA VAL A 290 -11.26 -7.70 5.58
C VAL A 290 -12.65 -7.31 6.08
N PRO A 291 -12.88 -6.02 6.45
CA PRO A 291 -14.14 -5.62 7.11
C PRO A 291 -15.28 -5.28 6.14
N TYR A 292 -15.20 -5.65 4.87
CA TYR A 292 -16.25 -5.40 3.87
C TYR A 292 -16.36 -6.56 2.87
N ASP A 293 -17.53 -6.65 2.24
CA ASP A 293 -17.81 -7.70 1.26
C ASP A 293 -16.99 -7.48 -0.03
N THR A 294 -16.44 -8.56 -0.56
CA THR A 294 -15.81 -8.62 -1.88
C THR A 294 -16.18 -9.94 -2.57
N LYS A 295 -15.71 -10.15 -3.78
CA LYS A 295 -15.96 -11.41 -4.48
C LYS A 295 -15.44 -12.61 -3.69
N GLY A 296 -16.35 -13.50 -3.26
CA GLY A 296 -16.02 -14.71 -2.51
C GLY A 296 -15.63 -14.46 -1.04
N HIS A 297 -15.81 -13.24 -0.54
CA HIS A 297 -15.54 -12.89 0.85
C HIS A 297 -16.71 -12.13 1.47
N LYS A 298 -17.10 -12.49 2.69
CA LYS A 298 -18.04 -11.76 3.53
C LYS A 298 -17.31 -10.96 4.59
N ALA A 299 -17.80 -9.75 4.83
CA ALA A 299 -17.20 -8.81 5.74
C ALA A 299 -16.93 -9.42 7.12
N PHE A 300 -15.67 -9.37 7.53
CA PHE A 300 -15.31 -9.57 8.93
C PHE A 300 -15.67 -8.30 9.70
N ARG A 301 -16.52 -8.44 10.69
CA ARG A 301 -16.92 -7.36 11.59
C ARG A 301 -16.58 -7.77 13.01
N PRO A 302 -15.63 -7.09 13.69
CA PRO A 302 -15.56 -7.19 15.13
C PRO A 302 -16.93 -6.78 15.71
N PRO A 303 -17.47 -7.40 16.78
CA PRO A 303 -18.70 -6.95 17.39
C PRO A 303 -18.58 -5.47 17.69
N ALA A 304 -19.55 -4.69 17.20
CA ALA A 304 -19.65 -3.30 17.58
C ALA A 304 -19.78 -3.21 19.12
N LEU A 305 -19.14 -2.21 19.70
CA LEU A 305 -19.47 -1.75 21.05
C LEU A 305 -20.89 -1.19 21.04
N ILE A 306 -21.88 -2.04 20.94
CA ILE A 306 -23.25 -1.69 21.27
C ILE A 306 -23.34 -1.89 22.78
N PRO A 307 -23.58 -0.83 23.57
CA PRO A 307 -23.96 -1.02 24.96
C PRO A 307 -25.28 -1.81 24.95
N ARG A 308 -25.17 -3.12 25.08
CA ARG A 308 -26.37 -3.94 25.19
C ARG A 308 -26.98 -3.64 26.54
N ARG A 309 -28.06 -2.89 26.53
CA ARG A 309 -28.95 -2.79 27.69
C ARG A 309 -30.07 -3.81 27.51
N ASN A 310 -30.35 -4.57 28.54
CA ASN A 310 -31.57 -5.40 28.57
C ASN A 310 -32.81 -4.49 28.66
N VAL A 311 -33.98 -5.08 28.55
CA VAL A 311 -35.27 -4.37 28.61
C VAL A 311 -35.44 -3.56 29.90
N ALA A 312 -34.70 -3.91 30.97
CA ALA A 312 -34.63 -3.19 32.23
C ALA A 312 -33.55 -2.11 32.31
N GLY A 313 -32.80 -1.86 31.20
CA GLY A 313 -31.74 -0.84 31.12
C GLY A 313 -30.40 -1.24 31.74
N ALA A 314 -30.25 -2.46 32.25
CA ALA A 314 -28.98 -2.96 32.78
C ALA A 314 -27.98 -3.34 31.66
N LEU A 315 -26.70 -3.09 31.89
CA LEU A 315 -25.65 -3.51 30.98
C LEU A 315 -25.57 -5.04 30.87
N VAL A 316 -25.63 -5.55 29.66
CA VAL A 316 -25.43 -6.98 29.38
C VAL A 316 -23.98 -7.21 29.01
N PRO A 317 -23.30 -8.25 29.52
CA PRO A 317 -21.93 -8.59 29.13
C PRO A 317 -21.80 -8.71 27.62
N ASN A 318 -20.67 -8.24 27.08
CA ASN A 318 -20.36 -8.40 25.67
C ASN A 318 -20.26 -9.90 25.31
N PRO A 319 -20.62 -10.28 24.06
CA PRO A 319 -20.43 -11.65 23.61
C PRO A 319 -18.96 -12.05 23.65
N PRO A 320 -18.64 -13.35 23.74
CA PRO A 320 -17.26 -13.83 23.75
C PRO A 320 -16.50 -13.38 22.49
N SER A 321 -15.16 -13.37 22.61
CA SER A 321 -14.23 -12.98 21.54
C SER A 321 -14.58 -13.58 20.19
N ILE A 322 -14.36 -12.81 19.13
CA ILE A 322 -14.60 -13.26 17.76
C ILE A 322 -13.46 -14.15 17.30
N ARG A 323 -13.77 -15.39 16.95
CA ARG A 323 -12.82 -16.25 16.26
C ARG A 323 -12.56 -15.74 14.85
N ARG A 324 -11.27 -15.65 14.49
CA ARG A 324 -10.92 -15.49 13.09
C ARG A 324 -11.38 -16.72 12.32
N PRO A 325 -12.03 -16.54 11.15
CA PRO A 325 -12.31 -17.68 10.29
C PRO A 325 -10.99 -18.40 9.95
N ALA A 326 -10.98 -19.72 9.98
CA ALA A 326 -9.84 -20.51 9.54
C ALA A 326 -9.48 -20.15 8.09
N ARG A 327 -8.17 -20.06 7.79
CA ARG A 327 -7.68 -19.82 6.44
C ARG A 327 -7.91 -21.03 5.54
#